data_7c9d03c12d4430608bcd1acb2dcb7019
#
_entry.id   7c9d03c12d4430608bcd1acb2dcb7019
#
_cell.length_a   1.000
_cell.length_b   1.000
_cell.length_c   1.000
_cell.angle_alpha   90.00
_cell.angle_beta   90.00
_cell.angle_gamma   90.00
#
_symmetry.space_group_name_H-M   'P 1'
#
loop_
_entity.id
_entity.type
_entity.pdbx_description
1 polymer ?
#
loop_
_entity_poly.entity_id
_entity_poly.type
_entity_poly.pdbx_seq_one_letter_code
_entity_poly.pdbx_strand_id
1 'polypeptide(L)'
;MANRLLTFATLAFEVAQSAVPDRRHRFAPKRYTQPQLLACVLVKEYLALDYRTARETIELSGPLRDVFGLNSVPDHTTLWRFARDGATPDVVAAALVETVSRLKASGRPSGPDPPLVAIDSTGLYCGHASRYFDQRRAKGSASTHKARAYQKWAAALWVGPQLITAQLSKPGPCGDYPDLPPLAEASVPFVPGAVILADAGYDSERNHVFCREALGVRTLIPAKTRRYVAGPRGQYRAEMVAALGCATLDVEGQTAPRKTYGQRWLVETLMSVVKRKWGERLTARLPGMQEAQALLRGLVYNLYRLVVLGVQPTLAAP
;
A
#
# COMPACT_ATOMS: atom_id res chain seq x y z
N MET A 1 -14.20 2.31 -26.42
CA MET A 1 -13.46 1.89 -25.20
C MET A 1 -13.72 2.92 -24.11
N ALA A 2 -14.11 2.49 -22.91
CA ALA A 2 -14.28 3.41 -21.78
C ALA A 2 -12.96 4.14 -21.47
N ASN A 3 -13.03 5.43 -21.19
CA ASN A 3 -11.86 6.22 -20.81
C ASN A 3 -11.35 5.78 -19.45
N ARG A 4 -10.14 5.18 -19.41
CA ARG A 4 -9.55 4.63 -18.18
C ARG A 4 -9.39 5.67 -17.07
N LEU A 5 -9.10 6.93 -17.43
CA LEU A 5 -8.97 8.00 -16.45
C LEU A 5 -10.33 8.33 -15.82
N LEU A 6 -11.38 8.41 -16.63
CA LEU A 6 -12.73 8.64 -16.10
C LEU A 6 -13.22 7.48 -15.25
N THR A 7 -13.00 6.23 -15.68
CA THR A 7 -13.32 5.05 -14.85
C THR A 7 -12.58 5.10 -13.52
N PHE A 8 -11.28 5.44 -13.53
CA PHE A 8 -10.49 5.62 -12.31
C PHE A 8 -11.08 6.74 -11.43
N ALA A 9 -11.37 7.89 -12.01
CA ALA A 9 -11.90 9.05 -11.28
C ALA A 9 -13.26 8.75 -10.65
N THR A 10 -14.15 8.08 -11.39
CA THR A 10 -15.47 7.67 -10.87
C THR A 10 -15.32 6.69 -9.70
N LEU A 11 -14.51 5.64 -9.86
CA LEU A 11 -14.22 4.70 -8.76
C LEU A 11 -13.56 5.39 -7.56
N ALA A 12 -12.63 6.33 -7.79
CA ALA A 12 -11.99 7.09 -6.74
C ALA A 12 -13.00 7.95 -5.96
N PHE A 13 -13.95 8.57 -6.65
CA PHE A 13 -14.99 9.38 -6.02
C PHE A 13 -15.99 8.52 -5.24
N GLU A 14 -16.47 7.43 -5.82
CA GLU A 14 -17.36 6.49 -5.13
C GLU A 14 -16.72 5.88 -3.88
N VAL A 15 -15.45 5.46 -3.98
CA VAL A 15 -14.68 4.96 -2.82
C VAL A 15 -14.54 6.03 -1.75
N ALA A 16 -14.27 7.28 -2.17
CA ALA A 16 -14.19 8.39 -1.24
C ALA A 16 -15.53 8.68 -0.55
N GLN A 17 -16.66 8.62 -1.27
CA GLN A 17 -18.01 8.80 -0.71
C GLN A 17 -18.37 7.73 0.33
N SER A 18 -17.94 6.49 0.10
CA SER A 18 -18.18 5.39 1.06
C SER A 18 -17.26 5.45 2.27
N ALA A 19 -16.02 5.94 2.10
CA ALA A 19 -14.97 5.87 3.12
C ALA A 19 -14.91 7.09 4.04
N VAL A 20 -15.37 8.27 3.60
CA VAL A 20 -15.26 9.50 4.38
C VAL A 20 -16.58 10.28 4.41
N PRO A 21 -16.92 10.90 5.56
CA PRO A 21 -18.11 11.73 5.66
C PRO A 21 -17.92 13.00 4.80
N ASP A 22 -19.02 13.57 4.33
CA ASP A 22 -19.01 14.81 3.54
C ASP A 22 -18.23 15.93 4.21
N ARG A 23 -18.27 15.98 5.55
CA ARG A 23 -17.68 17.07 6.34
C ARG A 23 -17.00 16.52 7.60
N ARG A 24 -15.87 17.10 7.94
CA ARG A 24 -15.11 16.75 9.13
C ARG A 24 -15.88 17.06 10.44
N HIS A 25 -16.67 18.14 10.45
CA HIS A 25 -17.51 18.57 11.56
C HIS A 25 -18.58 19.56 11.05
N ARG A 26 -19.61 19.83 11.89
CA ARG A 26 -20.77 20.68 11.52
C ARG A 26 -20.43 22.11 11.06
N PHE A 27 -19.31 22.65 11.52
CA PHE A 27 -18.83 24.00 11.17
C PHE A 27 -17.81 24.01 10.01
N ALA A 28 -17.53 22.86 9.39
CA ALA A 28 -16.61 22.79 8.26
C ALA A 28 -17.11 23.64 7.08
N PRO A 29 -16.20 24.26 6.30
CA PRO A 29 -16.59 25.01 5.10
C PRO A 29 -17.46 24.17 4.16
N LYS A 30 -18.54 24.77 3.63
CA LYS A 30 -19.54 24.06 2.82
C LYS A 30 -19.21 23.98 1.32
N ARG A 31 -18.09 24.58 0.90
CA ARG A 31 -17.77 24.73 -0.53
C ARG A 31 -17.40 23.39 -1.20
N TYR A 32 -16.65 22.55 -0.50
CA TYR A 32 -16.23 21.24 -0.99
C TYR A 32 -16.49 20.18 0.07
N THR A 33 -16.88 18.97 -0.37
CA THR A 33 -16.96 17.79 0.52
C THR A 33 -15.61 17.12 0.64
N GLN A 34 -15.38 16.35 1.73
CA GLN A 34 -14.15 15.56 1.87
C GLN A 34 -13.99 14.51 0.75
N PRO A 35 -15.05 13.79 0.32
CA PRO A 35 -14.97 12.92 -0.85
C PRO A 35 -14.49 13.62 -2.12
N GLN A 36 -14.99 14.82 -2.42
CA GLN A 36 -14.52 15.59 -3.57
C GLN A 36 -13.01 15.91 -3.47
N LEU A 37 -12.56 16.35 -2.31
CA LEU A 37 -11.15 16.67 -2.08
C LEU A 37 -10.27 15.45 -2.17
N LEU A 38 -10.71 14.30 -1.59
CA LEU A 38 -9.97 13.04 -1.67
C LEU A 38 -9.87 12.56 -3.12
N ALA A 39 -10.97 12.58 -3.88
CA ALA A 39 -10.97 12.20 -5.29
C ALA A 39 -10.02 13.07 -6.13
N CYS A 40 -9.99 14.39 -5.92
CA CYS A 40 -9.03 15.28 -6.57
C CYS A 40 -7.58 14.92 -6.23
N VAL A 41 -7.28 14.62 -4.96
CA VAL A 41 -5.94 14.21 -4.52
C VAL A 41 -5.56 12.84 -5.11
N LEU A 42 -6.51 11.89 -5.20
CA LEU A 42 -6.26 10.58 -5.81
C LEU A 42 -5.97 10.70 -7.32
N VAL A 43 -6.69 11.55 -8.05
CA VAL A 43 -6.38 11.83 -9.46
C VAL A 43 -5.03 12.52 -9.60
N LYS A 44 -4.70 13.47 -8.72
CA LYS A 44 -3.37 14.10 -8.67
C LYS A 44 -2.26 13.06 -8.50
N GLU A 45 -2.39 12.13 -7.55
CA GLU A 45 -1.41 11.05 -7.35
C GLU A 45 -1.38 10.06 -8.53
N TYR A 46 -2.54 9.70 -9.08
CA TYR A 46 -2.63 8.80 -10.24
C TYR A 46 -1.92 9.34 -11.48
N LEU A 47 -2.03 10.64 -11.73
CA LEU A 47 -1.36 11.34 -12.83
C LEU A 47 0.07 11.79 -12.49
N ALA A 48 0.53 11.55 -11.27
CA ALA A 48 1.84 11.97 -10.74
C ALA A 48 2.10 13.50 -10.87
N LEU A 49 1.06 14.31 -10.70
CA LEU A 49 1.10 15.76 -10.82
C LEU A 49 1.48 16.45 -9.50
N ASP A 50 1.97 17.69 -9.56
CA ASP A 50 1.95 18.60 -8.42
C ASP A 50 0.55 19.19 -8.20
N TYR A 51 0.32 19.90 -7.07
CA TYR A 51 -0.98 20.40 -6.71
C TYR A 51 -1.50 21.51 -7.64
N ARG A 52 -0.62 22.33 -8.22
CA ARG A 52 -1.01 23.41 -9.14
C ARG A 52 -1.45 22.83 -10.48
N THR A 53 -0.60 21.99 -11.05
CA THR A 53 -0.90 21.29 -12.31
C THR A 53 -2.14 20.39 -12.18
N ALA A 54 -2.34 19.73 -11.02
CA ALA A 54 -3.56 18.96 -10.78
C ALA A 54 -4.82 19.82 -10.75
N ARG A 55 -4.77 20.98 -10.09
CA ARG A 55 -5.88 21.96 -10.12
C ARG A 55 -6.20 22.40 -11.55
N GLU A 56 -5.19 22.79 -12.32
CA GLU A 56 -5.34 23.20 -13.73
C GLU A 56 -5.90 22.07 -14.60
N THR A 57 -5.40 20.85 -14.43
CA THR A 57 -5.89 19.67 -15.17
C THR A 57 -7.36 19.39 -14.91
N ILE A 58 -7.81 19.49 -13.65
CA ILE A 58 -9.22 19.29 -13.28
C ILE A 58 -10.06 20.45 -13.82
N GLU A 59 -9.56 21.69 -13.79
CA GLU A 59 -10.25 22.87 -14.30
C GLU A 59 -10.50 22.79 -15.81
N LEU A 60 -9.53 22.30 -16.56
CA LEU A 60 -9.64 22.12 -18.02
C LEU A 60 -10.49 20.91 -18.41
N SER A 61 -10.72 19.96 -17.51
CA SER A 61 -11.47 18.73 -17.80
C SER A 61 -12.92 18.82 -17.31
N GLY A 62 -13.85 19.17 -18.21
CA GLY A 62 -15.30 19.09 -17.93
C GLY A 62 -15.69 17.74 -17.34
N PRO A 63 -15.38 16.61 -18.00
CA PRO A 63 -15.75 15.29 -17.49
C PRO A 63 -15.25 14.95 -16.07
N LEU A 64 -14.06 15.41 -15.66
CA LEU A 64 -13.59 15.21 -14.28
C LEU A 64 -14.40 16.05 -13.29
N ARG A 65 -14.74 17.30 -13.66
CA ARG A 65 -15.57 18.16 -12.81
C ARG A 65 -16.97 17.58 -12.63
N ASP A 66 -17.56 17.06 -13.70
CA ASP A 66 -18.88 16.44 -13.69
C ASP A 66 -18.90 15.19 -12.80
N VAL A 67 -17.92 14.29 -12.94
CA VAL A 67 -17.76 13.09 -12.09
C VAL A 67 -17.69 13.48 -10.61
N PHE A 68 -16.95 14.54 -10.26
CA PHE A 68 -16.80 14.96 -8.86
C PHE A 68 -17.92 15.90 -8.37
N GLY A 69 -18.85 16.30 -9.24
CA GLY A 69 -19.90 17.28 -8.92
C GLY A 69 -19.31 18.64 -8.49
N LEU A 70 -18.28 19.12 -9.19
CA LEU A 70 -17.56 20.33 -8.86
C LEU A 70 -18.13 21.53 -9.63
N ASN A 71 -18.84 22.44 -8.95
CA ASN A 71 -19.23 23.75 -9.52
C ASN A 71 -18.03 24.69 -9.67
N SER A 72 -17.00 24.51 -8.83
CA SER A 72 -15.71 25.22 -8.92
C SER A 72 -14.59 24.29 -8.49
N VAL A 73 -13.40 24.42 -9.07
CA VAL A 73 -12.26 23.56 -8.74
C VAL A 73 -11.59 24.04 -7.44
N PRO A 74 -11.26 23.14 -6.50
CA PRO A 74 -10.51 23.50 -5.30
C PRO A 74 -9.14 24.08 -5.67
N ASP A 75 -8.76 25.18 -5.02
CA ASP A 75 -7.42 25.74 -5.17
C ASP A 75 -6.35 24.75 -4.71
N HIS A 76 -5.16 24.83 -5.31
CA HIS A 76 -4.03 23.95 -4.99
C HIS A 76 -3.66 23.97 -3.50
N THR A 77 -3.83 25.10 -2.80
CA THR A 77 -3.60 25.19 -1.35
C THR A 77 -4.68 24.46 -0.55
N THR A 78 -5.92 24.42 -1.04
CA THR A 78 -7.02 23.64 -0.44
C THR A 78 -6.75 22.14 -0.57
N LEU A 79 -6.33 21.68 -1.75
CA LEU A 79 -5.94 20.30 -1.98
C LEU A 79 -4.74 19.90 -1.11
N TRP A 80 -3.72 20.77 -1.02
CA TRP A 80 -2.56 20.53 -0.18
C TRP A 80 -2.92 20.45 1.32
N ARG A 81 -3.77 21.37 1.82
CA ARG A 81 -4.25 21.34 3.20
C ARG A 81 -5.05 20.07 3.49
N PHE A 82 -5.90 19.65 2.56
CA PHE A 82 -6.64 18.40 2.71
C PHE A 82 -5.70 17.19 2.73
N ALA A 83 -4.71 17.13 1.86
CA ALA A 83 -3.71 16.05 1.86
C ALA A 83 -2.90 16.00 3.17
N ARG A 84 -2.64 17.16 3.79
CA ARG A 84 -1.93 17.26 5.06
C ARG A 84 -2.79 16.84 6.26
N ASP A 85 -4.04 17.31 6.32
CA ASP A 85 -4.85 17.26 7.53
C ASP A 85 -6.06 16.31 7.40
N GLY A 86 -6.49 16.02 6.17
CA GLY A 86 -7.68 15.22 5.87
C GLY A 86 -7.38 13.81 5.36
N ALA A 87 -6.30 13.63 4.59
CA ALA A 87 -5.89 12.30 4.12
C ALA A 87 -5.09 11.55 5.19
N THR A 88 -5.69 11.36 6.37
CA THR A 88 -5.08 10.65 7.50
C THR A 88 -4.90 9.16 7.18
N PRO A 89 -3.99 8.44 7.88
CA PRO A 89 -3.86 6.99 7.73
C PRO A 89 -5.20 6.25 7.83
N ASP A 90 -6.07 6.63 8.77
CA ASP A 90 -7.39 6.01 8.96
C ASP A 90 -8.32 6.23 7.76
N VAL A 91 -8.34 7.45 7.21
CA VAL A 91 -9.12 7.79 6.00
C VAL A 91 -8.63 6.96 4.81
N VAL A 92 -7.31 6.87 4.63
CA VAL A 92 -6.74 6.08 3.53
C VAL A 92 -7.00 4.58 3.74
N ALA A 93 -6.93 4.09 4.98
CA ALA A 93 -7.24 2.70 5.31
C ALA A 93 -8.73 2.36 5.03
N ALA A 94 -9.67 3.22 5.43
CA ALA A 94 -11.09 3.04 5.13
C ALA A 94 -11.36 3.00 3.62
N ALA A 95 -10.74 3.91 2.86
CA ALA A 95 -10.84 3.91 1.40
C ALA A 95 -10.19 2.66 0.76
N LEU A 96 -9.09 2.16 1.33
CA LEU A 96 -8.44 0.93 0.87
C LEU A 96 -9.38 -0.27 1.07
N VAL A 97 -9.98 -0.39 2.24
CA VAL A 97 -11.00 -1.42 2.57
C VAL A 97 -12.13 -1.41 1.57
N GLU A 98 -12.65 -0.24 1.23
CA GLU A 98 -13.74 -0.09 0.26
C GLU A 98 -13.33 -0.62 -1.13
N THR A 99 -12.08 -0.44 -1.57
CA THR A 99 -11.61 -1.02 -2.83
C THR A 99 -11.67 -2.55 -2.83
N VAL A 100 -11.36 -3.19 -1.70
CA VAL A 100 -11.44 -4.66 -1.54
C VAL A 100 -12.90 -5.11 -1.55
N SER A 101 -13.77 -4.39 -0.86
CA SER A 101 -15.23 -4.66 -0.81
C SER A 101 -15.85 -4.60 -2.20
N ARG A 102 -15.49 -3.61 -3.02
CA ARG A 102 -15.95 -3.47 -4.41
C ARG A 102 -15.49 -4.61 -5.30
N LEU A 103 -14.26 -5.06 -5.14
CA LEU A 103 -13.80 -6.25 -5.88
C LEU A 103 -14.66 -7.46 -5.52
N LYS A 104 -14.89 -7.72 -4.23
CA LYS A 104 -15.71 -8.85 -3.77
C LYS A 104 -17.14 -8.76 -4.32
N ALA A 105 -17.76 -7.59 -4.25
CA ALA A 105 -19.10 -7.34 -4.78
C ALA A 105 -19.21 -7.55 -6.30
N SER A 106 -18.09 -7.41 -7.02
CA SER A 106 -18.06 -7.63 -8.48
C SER A 106 -18.12 -9.10 -8.91
N GLY A 107 -18.07 -10.06 -7.96
CA GLY A 107 -18.11 -11.50 -8.24
C GLY A 107 -16.91 -12.06 -8.99
N ARG A 108 -15.80 -11.29 -9.10
CA ARG A 108 -14.62 -11.73 -9.83
C ARG A 108 -13.84 -12.79 -9.06
N PRO A 109 -13.16 -13.73 -9.77
CA PRO A 109 -12.36 -14.76 -9.12
C PRO A 109 -11.31 -14.18 -8.19
N SER A 110 -11.22 -14.74 -6.98
CA SER A 110 -10.31 -14.29 -5.94
C SER A 110 -8.93 -14.99 -5.94
N GLY A 111 -8.69 -15.88 -6.90
CA GLY A 111 -7.39 -16.56 -7.03
C GLY A 111 -7.34 -17.96 -6.42
N PRO A 112 -6.16 -18.41 -5.96
CA PRO A 112 -5.98 -19.77 -5.45
C PRO A 112 -6.77 -20.05 -4.16
N ASP A 113 -7.04 -21.34 -3.93
CA ASP A 113 -7.60 -21.86 -2.70
C ASP A 113 -6.56 -22.83 -2.07
N PRO A 114 -6.12 -22.62 -0.82
CA PRO A 114 -6.45 -21.47 0.03
C PRO A 114 -5.93 -20.13 -0.52
N PRO A 115 -6.58 -19.01 -0.16
CA PRO A 115 -6.14 -17.71 -0.60
C PRO A 115 -4.79 -17.34 0.01
N LEU A 116 -4.02 -16.51 -0.71
CA LEU A 116 -2.68 -16.13 -0.31
C LEU A 116 -2.59 -14.62 -0.05
N VAL A 117 -1.91 -14.25 1.02
CA VAL A 117 -1.56 -12.86 1.33
C VAL A 117 -0.05 -12.74 1.43
N ALA A 118 0.57 -12.01 0.52
CA ALA A 118 2.00 -11.76 0.51
C ALA A 118 2.32 -10.41 1.18
N ILE A 119 3.24 -10.42 2.15
CA ILE A 119 3.66 -9.22 2.89
C ILE A 119 5.11 -8.90 2.56
N ASP A 120 5.36 -7.65 2.23
CA ASP A 120 6.71 -7.13 1.98
C ASP A 120 6.77 -5.62 2.24
N SER A 121 7.98 -5.07 2.29
CA SER A 121 8.21 -3.65 2.49
C SER A 121 9.23 -3.09 1.49
N THR A 122 9.13 -1.80 1.24
CA THR A 122 10.10 -1.10 0.41
C THR A 122 10.36 0.31 0.95
N GLY A 123 11.53 0.86 0.63
CA GLY A 123 11.83 2.25 0.91
C GLY A 123 11.37 3.16 -0.24
N LEU A 124 10.68 4.25 0.11
CA LEU A 124 10.38 5.37 -0.78
C LEU A 124 11.29 6.54 -0.38
N TYR A 125 12.07 7.03 -1.34
CA TYR A 125 13.05 8.07 -1.06
C TYR A 125 12.37 9.41 -0.76
N CYS A 126 12.75 10.07 0.33
CA CYS A 126 12.20 11.37 0.75
C CYS A 126 13.25 12.48 0.91
N GLY A 127 14.48 12.24 0.48
CA GLY A 127 15.53 13.27 0.47
C GLY A 127 15.27 14.35 -0.58
N HIS A 128 15.35 15.61 -0.17
CA HIS A 128 15.21 16.78 -1.06
C HIS A 128 16.56 17.41 -1.44
N ALA A 129 17.65 16.94 -0.82
CA ALA A 129 19.01 17.35 -1.15
C ALA A 129 19.58 16.49 -2.30
N SER A 130 20.54 17.04 -3.04
CA SER A 130 21.25 16.27 -4.07
C SER A 130 22.10 15.16 -3.42
N ARG A 131 22.34 14.07 -4.17
CA ARG A 131 23.24 12.99 -3.71
C ARG A 131 24.63 13.50 -3.29
N TYR A 132 25.11 14.49 -4.00
CA TYR A 132 26.40 15.13 -3.69
C TYR A 132 26.37 15.84 -2.33
N PHE A 133 25.30 16.55 -2.01
CA PHE A 133 25.13 17.24 -0.74
C PHE A 133 25.03 16.26 0.42
N ASP A 134 24.27 15.18 0.25
CA ASP A 134 24.15 14.11 1.25
C ASP A 134 25.50 13.42 1.52
N GLN A 135 26.28 13.14 0.45
CA GLN A 135 27.63 12.57 0.56
C GLN A 135 28.60 13.54 1.27
N ARG A 136 28.51 14.84 0.99
CA ARG A 136 29.39 15.86 1.61
C ARG A 136 29.10 16.03 3.10
N ARG A 137 27.81 15.99 3.50
CA ARG A 137 27.41 15.98 4.92
C ARG A 137 27.87 14.72 5.65
N ALA A 138 27.83 13.57 4.99
CA ALA A 138 28.31 12.31 5.55
C ALA A 138 29.82 12.32 5.82
N LYS A 139 30.61 12.96 4.96
CA LYS A 139 32.07 13.07 5.14
C LYS A 139 32.49 13.99 6.31
N GLY A 140 31.65 14.93 6.73
CA GLY A 140 31.91 15.87 7.85
C GLY A 140 31.38 15.39 9.22
N SER A 141 30.82 14.21 9.31
CA SER A 141 30.23 13.66 10.54
C SER A 141 30.95 12.38 10.94
N ALA A 142 31.39 12.27 12.20
CA ALA A 142 32.00 11.04 12.77
C ALA A 142 31.03 9.82 12.77
N SER A 143 29.78 9.99 12.42
CA SER A 143 28.79 8.92 12.21
C SER A 143 28.74 8.56 10.75
N THR A 144 29.37 7.46 10.38
CA THR A 144 29.47 6.89 9.03
C THR A 144 28.15 6.35 8.45
N HIS A 145 27.04 6.41 9.19
CA HIS A 145 25.76 5.82 8.81
C HIS A 145 24.57 6.78 8.94
N LYS A 146 24.63 7.97 8.33
CA LYS A 146 23.37 8.65 8.03
C LYS A 146 22.72 7.95 6.84
N ALA A 147 21.97 6.90 7.11
CA ALA A 147 21.09 6.29 6.15
C ALA A 147 20.29 7.39 5.45
N ARG A 148 20.15 7.30 4.12
CA ARG A 148 19.30 8.23 3.37
C ARG A 148 17.94 8.24 4.01
N ALA A 149 17.39 9.43 4.26
CA ALA A 149 16.03 9.55 4.73
C ALA A 149 15.08 8.87 3.71
N TYR A 150 14.37 7.85 4.14
CA TYR A 150 13.36 7.18 3.35
C TYR A 150 12.15 6.88 4.23
N GLN A 151 11.00 6.85 3.58
CA GLN A 151 9.76 6.38 4.18
C GLN A 151 9.65 4.90 3.87
N LYS A 152 9.63 4.06 4.89
CA LYS A 152 9.31 2.65 4.74
C LYS A 152 7.83 2.52 4.46
N TRP A 153 7.48 1.82 3.40
CA TRP A 153 6.12 1.45 3.06
C TRP A 153 6.02 -0.07 3.01
N ALA A 154 5.17 -0.65 3.84
CA ALA A 154 4.89 -2.08 3.89
C ALA A 154 3.44 -2.34 3.50
N ALA A 155 3.20 -3.42 2.77
CA ALA A 155 1.89 -3.77 2.26
C ALA A 155 1.64 -5.28 2.34
N ALA A 156 0.40 -5.65 2.63
CA ALA A 156 -0.14 -6.97 2.50
C ALA A 156 -0.95 -7.05 1.20
N LEU A 157 -0.53 -7.90 0.29
CA LEU A 157 -1.12 -8.11 -1.02
C LEU A 157 -1.96 -9.38 -1.05
N TRP A 158 -3.26 -9.30 -1.30
CA TRP A 158 -4.05 -10.44 -1.71
C TRP A 158 -3.60 -10.88 -3.11
N VAL A 159 -2.96 -12.06 -3.18
CA VAL A 159 -2.18 -12.50 -4.33
C VAL A 159 -3.04 -12.70 -5.59
N GLY A 160 -4.22 -13.32 -5.48
CA GLY A 160 -5.08 -13.62 -6.62
C GLY A 160 -5.43 -12.38 -7.45
N PRO A 161 -6.17 -11.41 -6.90
CA PRO A 161 -6.54 -10.19 -7.62
C PRO A 161 -5.40 -9.17 -7.67
N GLN A 162 -4.34 -9.37 -6.91
CA GLN A 162 -3.24 -8.42 -6.68
C GLN A 162 -3.76 -7.09 -6.12
N LEU A 163 -4.57 -7.16 -5.06
CA LEU A 163 -5.04 -5.99 -4.31
C LEU A 163 -4.37 -5.91 -2.94
N ILE A 164 -4.03 -4.71 -2.52
CA ILE A 164 -3.56 -4.42 -1.17
C ILE A 164 -4.74 -4.53 -0.21
N THR A 165 -4.62 -5.36 0.81
CA THR A 165 -5.63 -5.52 1.87
C THR A 165 -5.30 -4.70 3.11
N ALA A 166 -4.01 -4.48 3.35
CA ALA A 166 -3.51 -3.63 4.43
C ALA A 166 -2.19 -2.98 4.02
N GLN A 167 -1.90 -1.83 4.58
CA GLN A 167 -0.63 -1.13 4.38
C GLN A 167 -0.28 -0.27 5.58
N LEU A 168 1.00 -0.03 5.76
CA LEU A 168 1.51 0.93 6.74
C LEU A 168 2.73 1.67 6.18
N SER A 169 2.99 2.84 6.72
CA SER A 169 4.17 3.61 6.36
C SER A 169 4.75 4.29 7.60
N LYS A 170 6.08 4.34 7.68
CA LYS A 170 6.80 4.95 8.80
C LYS A 170 8.20 5.39 8.37
N PRO A 171 8.82 6.33 9.08
CA PRO A 171 10.21 6.70 8.80
C PRO A 171 11.15 5.50 8.92
N GLY A 172 12.04 5.32 7.94
CA GLY A 172 13.13 4.33 7.99
C GLY A 172 14.45 4.95 8.51
N PRO A 173 15.45 4.10 8.86
CA PRO A 173 15.45 2.64 8.80
C PRO A 173 14.74 1.98 9.99
N CYS A 174 14.01 0.92 9.75
CA CYS A 174 13.38 0.12 10.78
C CYS A 174 13.19 -1.34 10.31
N GLY A 175 13.22 -2.28 11.26
CA GLY A 175 13.07 -3.71 10.95
C GLY A 175 11.70 -4.06 10.37
N ASP A 176 11.61 -5.22 9.72
CA ASP A 176 10.40 -5.69 9.06
C ASP A 176 9.49 -6.50 9.98
N TYR A 177 10.08 -7.29 10.90
CA TYR A 177 9.33 -8.23 11.72
C TYR A 177 8.19 -7.62 12.55
N PRO A 178 8.25 -6.35 13.05
CA PRO A 178 7.14 -5.78 13.81
C PRO A 178 5.94 -5.37 12.94
N ASP A 179 6.12 -5.32 11.61
CA ASP A 179 5.08 -4.88 10.69
C ASP A 179 4.12 -6.01 10.29
N LEU A 180 4.53 -7.27 10.48
CA LEU A 180 3.73 -8.42 10.08
C LEU A 180 2.42 -8.54 10.89
N PRO A 181 2.42 -8.46 12.24
CA PRO A 181 1.19 -8.59 13.00
C PRO A 181 0.08 -7.61 12.58
N PRO A 182 0.29 -6.28 12.53
CA PRO A 182 -0.77 -5.35 12.16
C PRO A 182 -1.22 -5.52 10.69
N LEU A 183 -0.32 -5.90 9.77
CA LEU A 183 -0.68 -6.15 8.38
C LEU A 183 -1.50 -7.44 8.21
N ALA A 184 -1.14 -8.50 8.92
CA ALA A 184 -1.88 -9.76 8.90
C ALA A 184 -3.27 -9.58 9.53
N GLU A 185 -3.34 -8.97 10.71
CA GLU A 185 -4.59 -8.71 11.43
C GLU A 185 -5.58 -7.91 10.58
N ALA A 186 -5.12 -6.84 9.95
CA ALA A 186 -5.95 -6.01 9.08
C ALA A 186 -6.36 -6.72 7.76
N SER A 187 -5.63 -7.77 7.34
CA SER A 187 -5.90 -8.48 6.08
C SER A 187 -6.87 -9.65 6.24
N VAL A 188 -6.77 -10.37 7.36
CA VAL A 188 -7.53 -11.62 7.59
C VAL A 188 -9.05 -11.47 7.45
N PRO A 189 -9.71 -10.38 7.91
CA PRO A 189 -11.15 -10.19 7.73
C PRO A 189 -11.58 -10.14 6.25
N PHE A 190 -10.68 -9.74 5.37
CA PHE A 190 -10.95 -9.65 3.93
C PHE A 190 -10.56 -10.93 3.19
N VAL A 191 -9.62 -11.70 3.73
CA VAL A 191 -9.07 -12.91 3.10
C VAL A 191 -9.05 -14.04 4.13
N PRO A 192 -10.21 -14.52 4.59
CA PRO A 192 -10.31 -15.55 5.62
C PRO A 192 -9.64 -16.86 5.15
N GLY A 193 -8.99 -17.56 6.07
CA GLY A 193 -8.27 -18.79 5.78
C GLY A 193 -6.99 -18.62 4.96
N ALA A 194 -6.50 -17.38 4.81
CA ALA A 194 -5.32 -17.10 4.01
C ALA A 194 -4.06 -17.78 4.56
N VAL A 195 -3.12 -18.04 3.64
CA VAL A 195 -1.72 -18.35 3.99
C VAL A 195 -0.91 -17.07 3.85
N ILE A 196 -0.27 -16.65 4.94
CA ILE A 196 0.60 -15.48 4.97
C ILE A 196 1.98 -15.83 4.44
N LEU A 197 2.42 -15.15 3.40
CA LEU A 197 3.73 -15.27 2.77
C LEU A 197 4.56 -14.03 3.11
N ALA A 198 5.76 -14.18 3.65
CA ALA A 198 6.68 -13.07 3.86
C ALA A 198 8.14 -13.55 3.73
N ASP A 199 9.06 -12.61 3.58
CA ASP A 199 10.48 -12.95 3.52
C ASP A 199 11.08 -13.28 4.90
N ALA A 200 12.35 -13.73 4.92
CA ALA A 200 13.04 -14.03 6.16
C ALA A 200 13.25 -12.81 7.08
N GLY A 201 13.08 -11.57 6.60
CA GLY A 201 13.11 -10.37 7.41
C GLY A 201 11.98 -10.31 8.45
N TYR A 202 10.88 -10.99 8.16
CA TYR A 202 9.71 -11.11 9.05
C TYR A 202 9.76 -12.32 9.97
N ASP A 203 10.80 -13.20 9.85
CA ASP A 203 10.91 -14.41 10.64
C ASP A 203 11.08 -14.12 12.13
N SER A 204 10.11 -14.53 12.91
CA SER A 204 10.19 -14.64 14.36
C SER A 204 9.14 -15.65 14.86
N GLU A 205 9.45 -16.43 15.90
CA GLU A 205 8.46 -17.33 16.48
C GLU A 205 7.20 -16.58 16.95
N ARG A 206 7.37 -15.39 17.51
CA ARG A 206 6.24 -14.53 17.92
C ARG A 206 5.29 -14.22 16.76
N ASN A 207 5.81 -13.96 15.57
CA ASN A 207 4.98 -13.68 14.39
C ASN A 207 4.21 -14.92 13.94
N HIS A 208 4.85 -16.10 13.99
CA HIS A 208 4.18 -17.35 13.68
C HIS A 208 3.08 -17.67 14.68
N VAL A 209 3.37 -17.56 16.00
CA VAL A 209 2.39 -17.76 17.07
C VAL A 209 1.21 -16.81 16.88
N PHE A 210 1.46 -15.51 16.68
CA PHE A 210 0.39 -14.52 16.47
C PHE A 210 -0.50 -14.90 15.29
N CYS A 211 0.07 -15.19 14.13
CA CYS A 211 -0.72 -15.55 12.94
C CYS A 211 -1.50 -16.86 13.14
N ARG A 212 -0.87 -17.87 13.70
CA ARG A 212 -1.45 -19.21 13.77
C ARG A 212 -2.40 -19.40 14.94
N GLU A 213 -2.08 -18.85 16.10
CA GLU A 213 -2.85 -19.06 17.32
C GLU A 213 -3.88 -17.94 17.54
N ALA A 214 -3.53 -16.67 17.29
CA ALA A 214 -4.45 -15.55 17.49
C ALA A 214 -5.33 -15.30 16.26
N LEU A 215 -4.80 -15.40 15.04
CA LEU A 215 -5.55 -15.14 13.81
C LEU A 215 -6.06 -16.41 13.11
N GLY A 216 -5.63 -17.60 13.50
CA GLY A 216 -6.03 -18.88 12.88
C GLY A 216 -5.57 -19.05 11.43
N VAL A 217 -4.50 -18.35 11.00
CA VAL A 217 -4.00 -18.39 9.62
C VAL A 217 -2.60 -19.03 9.53
N ARG A 218 -2.35 -19.75 8.45
CA ARG A 218 -1.06 -20.38 8.21
C ARG A 218 -0.01 -19.36 7.77
N THR A 219 1.26 -19.66 8.05
CA THR A 219 2.40 -18.83 7.64
C THR A 219 3.41 -19.65 6.84
N LEU A 220 3.97 -19.05 5.80
CA LEU A 220 5.13 -19.55 5.06
C LEU A 220 6.18 -18.44 5.02
N ILE A 221 7.08 -18.44 6.00
CA ILE A 221 8.14 -17.45 6.19
C ILE A 221 9.44 -18.24 6.42
N PRO A 222 10.43 -18.15 5.52
CA PRO A 222 11.69 -18.88 5.69
C PRO A 222 12.39 -18.50 6.99
N ALA A 223 12.88 -19.50 7.71
CA ALA A 223 13.62 -19.25 8.93
C ALA A 223 14.95 -18.54 8.64
N LYS A 224 15.22 -17.47 9.37
CA LYS A 224 16.47 -16.71 9.27
C LYS A 224 17.59 -17.47 9.94
N THR A 225 18.58 -17.92 9.15
CA THR A 225 19.79 -18.54 9.70
C THR A 225 20.73 -17.49 10.25
N ARG A 226 21.11 -17.64 11.51
CA ARG A 226 22.19 -16.89 12.11
C ARG A 226 23.46 -17.73 12.09
N ARG A 227 24.57 -17.15 11.68
CA ARG A 227 25.87 -17.80 11.46
C ARG A 227 26.41 -18.60 12.67
N TYR A 228 25.85 -18.38 13.86
CA TYR A 228 26.38 -18.95 15.14
C TYR A 228 25.29 -19.54 16.04
N VAL A 229 24.11 -19.86 15.53
CA VAL A 229 23.02 -20.43 16.35
C VAL A 229 22.62 -21.77 15.76
N ALA A 230 22.77 -22.85 16.58
CA ALA A 230 22.31 -24.19 16.23
C ALA A 230 20.79 -24.21 16.07
N GLY A 231 20.32 -24.16 14.84
CA GLY A 231 18.91 -24.29 14.46
C GLY A 231 17.97 -23.15 14.88
N PRO A 232 16.77 -23.11 14.35
CA PRO A 232 15.74 -22.15 14.74
C PRO A 232 15.19 -22.52 16.12
N ARG A 233 15.04 -21.51 16.99
CA ARG A 233 14.33 -21.67 18.26
C ARG A 233 12.83 -21.43 18.01
N GLY A 234 11.99 -22.38 18.45
CA GLY A 234 10.55 -22.33 18.35
C GLY A 234 9.97 -23.41 17.42
N GLN A 235 8.76 -23.84 17.72
CA GLN A 235 8.07 -24.93 17.02
C GLN A 235 7.80 -24.55 15.54
N TYR A 236 7.18 -23.39 15.32
CA TYR A 236 6.77 -22.98 13.98
C TYR A 236 7.94 -22.64 13.07
N ARG A 237 9.01 -22.07 13.62
CA ARG A 237 10.25 -21.85 12.86
C ARG A 237 10.92 -23.16 12.45
N ALA A 238 10.87 -24.19 13.31
CA ALA A 238 11.35 -25.53 12.97
C ALA A 238 10.52 -26.15 11.83
N GLU A 239 9.19 -25.98 11.86
CA GLU A 239 8.32 -26.40 10.76
C GLU A 239 8.68 -25.68 9.44
N MET A 240 9.01 -24.39 9.48
CA MET A 240 9.41 -23.64 8.29
C MET A 240 10.74 -24.13 7.70
N VAL A 241 11.69 -24.53 8.56
CA VAL A 241 12.92 -25.18 8.08
C VAL A 241 12.62 -26.51 7.37
N ALA A 242 11.72 -27.32 7.93
CA ALA A 242 11.30 -28.57 7.30
C ALA A 242 10.56 -28.36 5.97
N ALA A 243 9.68 -27.34 5.90
CA ALA A 243 8.83 -27.06 4.75
C ALA A 243 9.54 -26.29 3.62
N LEU A 244 10.37 -25.30 3.97
CA LEU A 244 10.98 -24.36 3.02
C LEU A 244 12.51 -24.50 2.93
N GLY A 245 13.14 -25.15 3.90
CA GLY A 245 14.58 -25.12 4.10
C GLY A 245 15.06 -23.79 4.67
N CYS A 246 16.37 -23.67 4.89
CA CYS A 246 16.98 -22.37 5.21
C CYS A 246 17.03 -21.51 3.96
N ALA A 247 16.89 -20.19 4.12
CA ALA A 247 16.90 -19.22 3.02
C ALA A 247 18.16 -19.24 2.13
N THR A 248 19.19 -19.97 2.54
CA THR A 248 20.50 -20.08 1.87
C THR A 248 20.73 -21.41 1.13
N LEU A 249 19.77 -22.34 1.16
CA LEU A 249 19.94 -23.64 0.51
C LEU A 249 19.16 -23.68 -0.80
N ASP A 250 19.87 -23.74 -1.91
CA ASP A 250 19.37 -24.25 -3.17
C ASP A 250 19.02 -25.71 -2.97
N VAL A 251 17.75 -26.03 -2.93
CA VAL A 251 17.27 -27.41 -2.88
C VAL A 251 16.64 -27.73 -4.21
N GLU A 252 17.22 -28.64 -4.95
CA GLU A 252 16.61 -29.26 -6.11
C GLU A 252 15.30 -29.93 -5.70
N GLY A 253 14.23 -29.62 -6.42
CA GLY A 253 12.89 -30.14 -6.19
C GLY A 253 11.94 -29.17 -5.47
N GLN A 254 10.97 -28.62 -6.22
CA GLN A 254 9.94 -27.74 -5.66
C GLN A 254 8.85 -28.56 -4.96
N THR A 255 8.85 -28.53 -3.61
CA THR A 255 7.74 -29.05 -2.81
C THR A 255 6.50 -28.12 -2.93
N ALA A 256 5.29 -28.64 -2.60
CA ALA A 256 4.08 -27.84 -2.61
C ALA A 256 4.17 -26.53 -1.78
N PRO A 257 4.74 -26.53 -0.54
CA PRO A 257 4.98 -25.30 0.20
C PRO A 257 5.89 -24.30 -0.51
N ARG A 258 6.91 -24.74 -1.23
CA ARG A 258 7.82 -23.87 -2.00
C ARG A 258 7.14 -23.24 -3.20
N LYS A 259 6.31 -23.98 -3.93
CA LYS A 259 5.51 -23.43 -5.04
C LYS A 259 4.56 -22.35 -4.53
N THR A 260 3.90 -22.58 -3.39
CA THR A 260 3.03 -21.62 -2.75
C THR A 260 3.82 -20.39 -2.29
N TYR A 261 4.96 -20.59 -1.61
CA TYR A 261 5.85 -19.52 -1.18
C TYR A 261 6.39 -18.72 -2.37
N GLY A 262 6.65 -19.36 -3.49
CA GLY A 262 7.07 -18.71 -4.71
C GLY A 262 6.12 -17.60 -5.18
N GLN A 263 4.82 -17.66 -4.84
CA GLN A 263 3.86 -16.59 -5.18
C GLN A 263 4.16 -15.25 -4.46
N ARG A 264 5.04 -15.24 -3.45
CA ARG A 264 5.48 -14.03 -2.75
C ARG A 264 6.05 -12.95 -3.69
N TRP A 265 6.69 -13.34 -4.80
CA TRP A 265 7.25 -12.38 -5.74
C TRP A 265 6.21 -11.37 -6.28
N LEU A 266 4.90 -11.66 -6.17
CA LEU A 266 3.85 -10.75 -6.63
C LEU A 266 3.76 -9.47 -5.78
N VAL A 267 4.13 -9.50 -4.50
CA VAL A 267 4.22 -8.27 -3.71
C VAL A 267 5.45 -7.43 -4.13
N GLU A 268 6.55 -8.03 -4.53
CA GLU A 268 7.69 -7.32 -5.13
C GLU A 268 7.28 -6.66 -6.46
N THR A 269 6.45 -7.35 -7.25
CA THR A 269 5.86 -6.78 -8.47
C THR A 269 4.99 -5.57 -8.16
N LEU A 270 4.12 -5.64 -7.14
CA LEU A 270 3.36 -4.49 -6.64
C LEU A 270 4.30 -3.31 -6.37
N MET A 271 5.35 -3.52 -5.55
CA MET A 271 6.31 -2.47 -5.18
C MET A 271 6.98 -1.86 -6.42
N SER A 272 7.36 -2.70 -7.37
CA SER A 272 7.95 -2.28 -8.65
C SER A 272 6.97 -1.46 -9.50
N VAL A 273 5.70 -1.87 -9.59
CA VAL A 273 4.66 -1.13 -10.33
C VAL A 273 4.45 0.25 -9.72
N VAL A 274 4.33 0.35 -8.39
CA VAL A 274 4.15 1.62 -7.69
C VAL A 274 5.33 2.56 -7.96
N LYS A 275 6.57 2.07 -7.84
CA LYS A 275 7.77 2.87 -8.10
C LYS A 275 7.89 3.32 -9.56
N ARG A 276 7.56 2.46 -10.51
CA ARG A 276 7.65 2.80 -11.94
C ARG A 276 6.56 3.75 -12.41
N LYS A 277 5.34 3.61 -11.90
CA LYS A 277 4.22 4.46 -12.32
C LYS A 277 4.18 5.80 -11.62
N TRP A 278 4.46 5.83 -10.34
CA TRP A 278 4.31 7.03 -9.49
C TRP A 278 5.61 7.53 -8.88
N GLY A 279 6.74 6.89 -9.27
CA GLY A 279 8.07 7.25 -8.83
C GLY A 279 8.46 6.64 -7.49
N GLU A 280 9.75 6.42 -7.30
CA GLU A 280 10.31 5.93 -6.03
C GLU A 280 10.54 7.06 -5.01
N ARG A 281 10.45 8.33 -5.45
CA ARG A 281 10.64 9.51 -4.61
C ARG A 281 9.30 10.10 -4.18
N LEU A 282 9.18 10.42 -2.89
CA LEU A 282 8.08 11.22 -2.36
C LEU A 282 8.37 12.71 -2.60
N THR A 283 7.38 13.44 -3.07
CA THR A 283 7.47 14.89 -3.32
C THR A 283 7.14 15.71 -2.08
N ALA A 284 6.43 15.11 -1.12
CA ALA A 284 6.10 15.71 0.17
C ALA A 284 7.36 15.97 1.00
N ARG A 285 7.40 17.12 1.69
CA ARG A 285 8.52 17.55 2.54
C ARG A 285 8.27 17.30 4.02
N LEU A 286 7.02 17.43 4.47
CA LEU A 286 6.64 17.22 5.87
C LEU A 286 6.51 15.72 6.15
N PRO A 287 7.03 15.22 7.30
CA PRO A 287 6.98 13.78 7.62
C PRO A 287 5.58 13.16 7.55
N GLY A 288 4.56 13.80 8.14
CA GLY A 288 3.17 13.30 8.05
C GLY A 288 2.61 13.28 6.64
N MET A 289 3.02 14.23 5.77
CA MET A 289 2.64 14.20 4.37
C MET A 289 3.41 13.14 3.56
N GLN A 290 4.64 12.80 3.96
CA GLN A 290 5.39 11.69 3.35
C GLN A 290 4.71 10.36 3.63
N GLU A 291 4.27 10.16 4.86
CA GLU A 291 3.46 9.01 5.24
C GLU A 291 2.14 8.95 4.44
N ALA A 292 1.37 10.03 4.45
CA ALA A 292 0.12 10.13 3.70
C ALA A 292 0.34 9.87 2.20
N GLN A 293 1.39 10.42 1.59
CA GLN A 293 1.69 10.20 0.18
C GLN A 293 2.05 8.75 -0.13
N ALA A 294 2.80 8.07 0.73
CA ALA A 294 3.11 6.66 0.59
C ALA A 294 1.84 5.80 0.62
N LEU A 295 0.96 6.05 1.59
CA LEU A 295 -0.32 5.35 1.75
C LEU A 295 -1.29 5.65 0.58
N LEU A 296 -1.37 6.90 0.13
CA LEU A 296 -2.17 7.28 -1.04
C LEU A 296 -1.72 6.56 -2.31
N ARG A 297 -0.42 6.33 -2.52
CA ARG A 297 0.08 5.55 -3.67
C ARG A 297 -0.42 4.10 -3.63
N GLY A 298 -0.49 3.48 -2.45
CA GLY A 298 -1.09 2.16 -2.31
C GLY A 298 -2.58 2.15 -2.63
N LEU A 299 -3.34 3.16 -2.19
CA LEU A 299 -4.76 3.31 -2.54
C LEU A 299 -4.95 3.54 -4.05
N VAL A 300 -4.12 4.40 -4.65
CA VAL A 300 -4.12 4.62 -6.11
C VAL A 300 -3.80 3.34 -6.87
N TYR A 301 -2.89 2.52 -6.36
CA TYR A 301 -2.62 1.21 -6.94
C TYR A 301 -3.87 0.31 -6.92
N ASN A 302 -4.59 0.24 -5.81
CA ASN A 302 -5.82 -0.55 -5.74
C ASN A 302 -6.89 -0.06 -6.73
N LEU A 303 -7.14 1.24 -6.79
CA LEU A 303 -8.06 1.83 -7.77
C LEU A 303 -7.63 1.52 -9.21
N TYR A 304 -6.34 1.66 -9.52
CA TYR A 304 -5.79 1.26 -10.82
C TYR A 304 -6.03 -0.23 -11.11
N ARG A 305 -5.86 -1.11 -10.11
CA ARG A 305 -6.11 -2.55 -10.27
C ARG A 305 -7.59 -2.84 -10.52
N LEU A 306 -8.51 -2.16 -9.84
CA LEU A 306 -9.95 -2.28 -10.10
C LEU A 306 -10.28 -1.95 -11.56
N VAL A 307 -9.70 -0.85 -12.11
CA VAL A 307 -9.86 -0.49 -13.53
C VAL A 307 -9.31 -1.59 -14.44
N VAL A 308 -8.12 -2.12 -14.16
CA VAL A 308 -7.50 -3.20 -14.96
C VAL A 308 -8.31 -4.49 -14.88
N LEU A 309 -8.86 -4.81 -13.73
CA LEU A 309 -9.74 -5.95 -13.53
C LEU A 309 -11.13 -5.73 -14.16
N GLY A 310 -11.43 -4.55 -14.67
CA GLY A 310 -12.71 -4.22 -15.31
C GLY A 310 -13.86 -4.12 -14.30
N VAL A 311 -13.59 -3.80 -13.04
CA VAL A 311 -14.62 -3.44 -12.07
C VAL A 311 -15.26 -2.14 -12.53
N GLN A 312 -16.57 -2.16 -12.70
CA GLN A 312 -17.30 -0.98 -13.20
C GLN A 312 -17.71 -0.09 -12.02
N PRO A 313 -17.69 1.23 -12.19
CA PRO A 313 -18.35 2.15 -11.27
C PRO A 313 -19.86 1.84 -11.18
N THR A 314 -20.43 2.14 -10.02
CA THR A 314 -21.89 2.01 -9.79
C THR A 314 -22.63 3.24 -10.32
N LEU A 315 -22.01 4.42 -10.18
CA LEU A 315 -22.49 5.65 -10.79
C LEU A 315 -22.23 5.59 -12.29
N ALA A 316 -23.27 5.81 -13.10
CA ALA A 316 -23.06 5.99 -14.53
C ALA A 316 -22.13 7.21 -14.73
N ALA A 317 -21.08 7.05 -15.53
CA ALA A 317 -20.32 8.21 -15.98
C ALA A 317 -21.29 9.13 -16.74
N PRO A 318 -21.28 10.46 -16.50
CA PRO A 318 -22.15 11.40 -17.18
C PRO A 318 -21.91 11.43 -18.68
#